data_d83702ed301ebf8edd4bb1f7624e073b
#
_entry.id   d83702ed301ebf8edd4bb1f7624e073b
#
_cell.length_a   1.000
_cell.length_b   1.000
_cell.length_c   1.000
_cell.angle_alpha   90.00
_cell.angle_beta   90.00
_cell.angle_gamma   90.00
#
_symmetry.space_group_name_H-M   'P 1'
#
loop_
_entity.id
_entity.type
_entity.pdbx_description
1 polymer ?
#
loop_
_entity_poly.entity_id
_entity_poly.type
_entity_poly.pdbx_seq_one_letter_code
_entity_poly.pdbx_strand_id
1 'polypeptide(L)'
;MSETTPSATLFRTDAIPATGTGHAMRCLALAEALAVHGKGSRFLMTGVPPLLARRISSEGFPVEPHDHGLGTDADAKATVAAARRIGARWIVLDGYAFTEAYIDTLASSGIPTLVIDDLGKLSHYACDIVVNQNLHAERALYPNVAPSAHLLLGTRYMMLRREFWRYRDARRAARTGTPRVLVSMGGSDPQDHASRAIEALERLSGRGLEAVVVVGAANPRLDTLRRRALESAADITVLHNVEDMPALMREVDLAVAAAGTTVWELAYMGVPMLLGSTVEAERVLAHRLAHEKGCVYVGDFHDCTPEQLARAIARLVEDAALRRNLADAAAILVDGKGGERIVSAMQAASQAEVTHAA
;
A
#
# COMPACT_ATOMS: atom_id res chain seq x y z
N MET A 1 -36.81 -18.50 -6.57
CA MET A 1 -35.69 -18.19 -5.66
C MET A 1 -35.02 -16.96 -6.25
N SER A 2 -35.25 -15.78 -5.68
CA SER A 2 -34.57 -14.55 -6.14
C SER A 2 -33.12 -14.70 -5.79
N GLU A 3 -32.23 -14.76 -6.80
CA GLU A 3 -30.81 -14.56 -6.64
C GLU A 3 -30.62 -13.18 -6.01
N THR A 4 -30.33 -13.16 -4.71
CA THR A 4 -29.90 -11.94 -4.06
C THR A 4 -28.57 -11.55 -4.68
N THR A 5 -28.60 -10.57 -5.58
CA THR A 5 -27.37 -9.97 -6.11
C THR A 5 -26.47 -9.63 -4.93
N PRO A 6 -25.23 -10.16 -4.86
CA PRO A 6 -24.35 -9.88 -3.73
C PRO A 6 -24.18 -8.37 -3.60
N SER A 7 -24.31 -7.85 -2.37
CA SER A 7 -24.15 -6.42 -2.10
C SER A 7 -22.79 -5.96 -2.59
N ALA A 8 -22.76 -5.08 -3.58
CA ALA A 8 -21.53 -4.62 -4.20
C ALA A 8 -20.94 -3.42 -3.46
N THR A 9 -19.60 -3.32 -3.43
CA THR A 9 -18.86 -2.12 -3.05
C THR A 9 -18.17 -1.55 -4.28
N LEU A 10 -18.35 -0.25 -4.54
CA LEU A 10 -17.61 0.44 -5.60
C LEU A 10 -16.34 1.06 -5.03
N PHE A 11 -15.20 0.70 -5.57
CA PHE A 11 -13.91 1.33 -5.29
C PHE A 11 -13.61 2.38 -6.35
N ARG A 12 -13.51 3.65 -5.97
CA ARG A 12 -13.00 4.73 -6.81
C ARG A 12 -11.58 5.03 -6.38
N THR A 13 -10.63 4.63 -7.19
CA THR A 13 -9.18 4.78 -6.93
C THR A 13 -8.42 4.88 -8.25
N ASP A 14 -7.16 5.29 -8.20
CA ASP A 14 -6.33 5.48 -9.38
C ASP A 14 -4.96 4.82 -9.23
N ALA A 15 -4.29 4.65 -10.37
CA ALA A 15 -2.92 4.14 -10.44
C ALA A 15 -2.13 4.90 -11.52
N ILE A 16 -2.13 6.22 -11.42
CA ILE A 16 -1.39 7.10 -12.35
C ILE A 16 0.10 7.11 -12.01
N PRO A 17 0.99 7.44 -12.95
CA PRO A 17 2.45 7.45 -12.71
C PRO A 17 2.88 8.30 -11.52
N ALA A 18 2.18 9.40 -11.23
CA ALA A 18 2.51 10.31 -10.14
C ALA A 18 2.23 9.72 -8.74
N THR A 19 1.23 8.86 -8.60
CA THR A 19 0.82 8.26 -7.31
C THR A 19 1.25 6.79 -7.17
N GLY A 20 1.67 6.17 -8.27
CA GLY A 20 2.01 4.75 -8.30
C GLY A 20 0.80 3.84 -8.14
N THR A 21 1.03 2.61 -7.67
CA THR A 21 -0.01 1.58 -7.57
C THR A 21 -0.50 1.34 -6.14
N GLY A 22 0.04 2.06 -5.15
CA GLY A 22 -0.21 1.82 -3.72
C GLY A 22 -1.67 1.92 -3.32
N HIS A 23 -2.39 2.96 -3.79
CA HIS A 23 -3.82 3.15 -3.54
C HIS A 23 -4.66 1.98 -4.06
N ALA A 24 -4.46 1.60 -5.32
CA ALA A 24 -5.16 0.47 -5.92
C ALA A 24 -4.87 -0.86 -5.20
N MET A 25 -3.63 -1.08 -4.75
CA MET A 25 -3.25 -2.32 -4.05
C MET A 25 -3.84 -2.40 -2.64
N ARG A 26 -3.95 -1.29 -1.91
CA ARG A 26 -4.64 -1.31 -0.60
C ARG A 26 -6.17 -1.42 -0.76
N CYS A 27 -6.74 -0.84 -1.80
CA CYS A 27 -8.14 -1.08 -2.17
C CYS A 27 -8.39 -2.55 -2.52
N LEU A 28 -7.46 -3.20 -3.24
CA LEU A 28 -7.53 -4.64 -3.51
C LEU A 28 -7.55 -5.44 -2.20
N ALA A 29 -6.68 -5.12 -1.24
CA ALA A 29 -6.65 -5.78 0.05
C ALA A 29 -7.99 -5.66 0.82
N LEU A 30 -8.65 -4.50 0.75
CA LEU A 30 -9.99 -4.33 1.35
C LEU A 30 -11.06 -5.09 0.57
N ALA A 31 -10.99 -5.11 -0.76
CA ALA A 31 -11.93 -5.90 -1.59
C ALA A 31 -11.81 -7.40 -1.31
N GLU A 32 -10.59 -7.91 -1.11
CA GLU A 32 -10.34 -9.29 -0.69
C GLU A 32 -10.94 -9.59 0.69
N ALA A 33 -10.81 -8.66 1.65
CA ALA A 33 -11.41 -8.79 2.97
C ALA A 33 -12.96 -8.80 2.89
N LEU A 34 -13.56 -7.96 2.05
CA LEU A 34 -15.00 -7.95 1.79
C LEU A 34 -15.48 -9.26 1.16
N ALA A 35 -14.70 -9.84 0.23
CA ALA A 35 -15.03 -11.10 -0.43
C ALA A 35 -15.14 -12.29 0.52
N VAL A 36 -14.34 -12.33 1.60
CA VAL A 36 -14.47 -13.34 2.68
C VAL A 36 -15.87 -13.33 3.30
N HIS A 37 -16.52 -12.17 3.32
CA HIS A 37 -17.88 -11.99 3.83
C HIS A 37 -18.97 -12.06 2.74
N GLY A 38 -18.63 -12.62 1.57
CA GLY A 38 -19.57 -12.76 0.45
C GLY A 38 -20.00 -11.43 -0.19
N LYS A 39 -19.21 -10.36 -0.03
CA LYS A 39 -19.47 -9.05 -0.63
C LYS A 39 -18.73 -8.91 -1.94
N GLY A 40 -19.45 -8.54 -3.01
CA GLY A 40 -18.86 -8.22 -4.30
C GLY A 40 -18.15 -6.86 -4.27
N SER A 41 -17.15 -6.70 -5.13
CA SER A 41 -16.43 -5.44 -5.30
C SER A 41 -16.20 -5.15 -6.78
N ARG A 42 -16.22 -3.87 -7.16
CA ARG A 42 -15.92 -3.39 -8.50
C ARG A 42 -15.01 -2.14 -8.39
N PHE A 43 -14.04 -2.04 -9.27
CA PHE A 43 -13.11 -0.93 -9.33
C PHE A 43 -13.47 0.02 -10.47
N LEU A 44 -13.54 1.31 -10.19
CA LEU A 44 -13.68 2.40 -11.14
C LEU A 44 -12.38 3.20 -11.10
N MET A 45 -11.60 3.17 -12.19
CA MET A 45 -10.21 3.63 -12.18
C MET A 45 -9.86 4.48 -13.39
N THR A 46 -9.08 5.54 -13.14
CA THR A 46 -8.45 6.35 -14.19
C THR A 46 -6.98 5.93 -14.34
N GLY A 47 -6.51 5.78 -15.57
CA GLY A 47 -5.08 5.61 -15.88
C GLY A 47 -4.46 4.31 -15.36
N VAL A 48 -5.23 3.23 -15.21
CA VAL A 48 -4.74 1.96 -14.66
C VAL A 48 -3.76 1.24 -15.61
N PRO A 49 -2.55 0.86 -15.15
CA PRO A 49 -1.64 0.05 -15.94
C PRO A 49 -2.26 -1.32 -16.28
N PRO A 50 -2.07 -1.85 -17.51
CA PRO A 50 -2.69 -3.10 -17.93
C PRO A 50 -2.39 -4.30 -17.03
N LEU A 51 -1.17 -4.42 -16.50
CA LEU A 51 -0.77 -5.50 -15.58
C LEU A 51 -1.52 -5.39 -14.25
N LEU A 52 -1.72 -4.18 -13.73
CA LEU A 52 -2.47 -3.96 -12.50
C LEU A 52 -3.96 -4.26 -12.71
N ALA A 53 -4.54 -3.84 -13.82
CA ALA A 53 -5.93 -4.17 -14.15
C ALA A 53 -6.13 -5.69 -14.24
N ARG A 54 -5.21 -6.41 -14.90
CA ARG A 54 -5.22 -7.88 -14.95
C ARG A 54 -5.11 -8.50 -13.57
N ARG A 55 -4.20 -7.98 -12.71
CA ARG A 55 -4.05 -8.46 -11.33
C ARG A 55 -5.35 -8.33 -10.55
N ILE A 56 -6.00 -7.18 -10.55
CA ILE A 56 -7.27 -6.95 -9.85
C ILE A 56 -8.37 -7.86 -10.42
N SER A 57 -8.44 -7.99 -11.74
CA SER A 57 -9.46 -8.84 -12.40
C SER A 57 -9.24 -10.33 -12.13
N SER A 58 -8.00 -10.81 -12.06
CA SER A 58 -7.69 -12.21 -11.73
C SER A 58 -8.08 -12.61 -10.31
N GLU A 59 -8.18 -11.64 -9.39
CA GLU A 59 -8.73 -11.87 -8.04
C GLU A 59 -10.27 -11.85 -8.00
N GLY A 60 -10.93 -11.72 -9.16
CA GLY A 60 -12.37 -11.74 -9.28
C GLY A 60 -13.06 -10.38 -9.18
N PHE A 61 -12.30 -9.28 -9.22
CA PHE A 61 -12.84 -7.92 -9.11
C PHE A 61 -12.81 -7.21 -10.46
N PRO A 62 -13.96 -6.95 -11.10
CA PRO A 62 -14.01 -6.22 -12.36
C PRO A 62 -13.42 -4.81 -12.22
N VAL A 63 -12.61 -4.43 -13.22
CA VAL A 63 -12.05 -3.07 -13.36
C VAL A 63 -12.75 -2.38 -14.51
N GLU A 64 -13.34 -1.22 -14.23
CA GLU A 64 -14.01 -0.37 -15.20
C GLU A 64 -13.18 0.89 -15.43
N PRO A 65 -12.79 1.20 -16.68
CA PRO A 65 -12.10 2.45 -17.00
C PRO A 65 -12.99 3.66 -16.69
N HIS A 66 -12.40 4.73 -16.19
CA HIS A 66 -13.06 5.96 -15.83
C HIS A 66 -12.33 7.16 -16.44
N ASP A 67 -13.01 7.98 -17.21
CA ASP A 67 -12.38 9.02 -18.04
C ASP A 67 -13.12 10.36 -17.96
N HIS A 68 -13.44 10.81 -16.74
CA HIS A 68 -14.20 12.06 -16.51
C HIS A 68 -13.35 13.20 -15.88
N GLY A 69 -12.01 13.11 -15.99
CA GLY A 69 -11.11 14.07 -15.35
C GLY A 69 -11.02 13.83 -13.84
N LEU A 70 -9.87 13.37 -13.41
CA LEU A 70 -9.61 12.94 -12.03
C LEU A 70 -9.95 14.04 -11.01
N GLY A 71 -10.80 13.72 -10.03
CA GLY A 71 -11.17 14.60 -8.91
C GLY A 71 -12.14 15.75 -9.27
N THR A 72 -12.67 15.79 -10.49
CA THR A 72 -13.63 16.81 -10.92
C THR A 72 -15.07 16.51 -10.45
N ASP A 73 -15.96 17.50 -10.54
CA ASP A 73 -17.39 17.32 -10.31
C ASP A 73 -18.01 16.31 -11.30
N ALA A 74 -17.55 16.27 -12.55
CA ALA A 74 -17.97 15.27 -13.52
C ALA A 74 -17.57 13.85 -13.09
N ASP A 75 -16.38 13.67 -12.56
CA ASP A 75 -15.90 12.42 -11.98
C ASP A 75 -16.77 12.00 -10.78
N ALA A 76 -17.08 12.91 -9.85
CA ALA A 76 -17.91 12.61 -8.69
C ALA A 76 -19.31 12.14 -9.10
N LYS A 77 -19.98 12.85 -10.03
CA LYS A 77 -21.29 12.49 -10.57
C LYS A 77 -21.26 11.14 -11.29
N ALA A 78 -20.22 10.88 -12.09
CA ALA A 78 -20.06 9.61 -12.79
C ALA A 78 -19.79 8.45 -11.81
N THR A 79 -19.06 8.68 -10.71
CA THR A 79 -18.87 7.72 -9.63
C THR A 79 -20.19 7.36 -8.96
N VAL A 80 -21.04 8.34 -8.62
CA VAL A 80 -22.39 8.09 -8.10
C VAL A 80 -23.25 7.30 -9.09
N ALA A 81 -23.21 7.67 -10.37
CA ALA A 81 -23.95 6.96 -11.41
C ALA A 81 -23.51 5.50 -11.55
N ALA A 82 -22.19 5.25 -11.51
CA ALA A 82 -21.63 3.90 -11.53
C ALA A 82 -22.06 3.09 -10.29
N ALA A 83 -22.01 3.70 -9.11
CA ALA A 83 -22.45 3.06 -7.86
C ALA A 83 -23.92 2.65 -7.91
N ARG A 84 -24.79 3.55 -8.36
CA ARG A 84 -26.24 3.25 -8.54
C ARG A 84 -26.49 2.15 -9.57
N ARG A 85 -25.78 2.16 -10.69
CA ARG A 85 -25.89 1.16 -11.76
C ARG A 85 -25.63 -0.27 -11.27
N ILE A 86 -24.66 -0.44 -10.36
CA ILE A 86 -24.31 -1.76 -9.80
C ILE A 86 -25.04 -2.08 -8.49
N GLY A 87 -25.92 -1.19 -8.01
CA GLY A 87 -26.56 -1.34 -6.70
C GLY A 87 -25.56 -1.35 -5.53
N ALA A 88 -24.52 -0.51 -5.62
CA ALA A 88 -23.50 -0.44 -4.58
C ALA A 88 -24.09 -0.05 -3.23
N ARG A 89 -23.67 -0.76 -2.19
CA ARG A 89 -24.03 -0.47 -0.78
C ARG A 89 -22.98 0.41 -0.09
N TRP A 90 -21.81 0.53 -0.70
CA TRP A 90 -20.72 1.37 -0.26
C TRP A 90 -19.94 1.92 -1.44
N ILE A 91 -19.47 3.16 -1.29
CA ILE A 91 -18.41 3.72 -2.12
C ILE A 91 -17.15 3.81 -1.25
N VAL A 92 -16.04 3.23 -1.72
CA VAL A 92 -14.72 3.40 -1.13
C VAL A 92 -13.92 4.34 -2.01
N LEU A 93 -13.45 5.44 -1.45
CA LEU A 93 -12.69 6.49 -2.11
C LEU A 93 -11.25 6.48 -1.64
N ASP A 94 -10.28 6.39 -2.54
CA ASP A 94 -8.86 6.37 -2.23
C ASP A 94 -8.03 7.07 -3.30
N GLY A 95 -7.42 8.21 -2.96
CA GLY A 95 -6.56 8.99 -3.84
C GLY A 95 -6.42 10.45 -3.38
N TYR A 96 -5.35 11.10 -3.79
CA TYR A 96 -5.04 12.47 -3.37
C TYR A 96 -5.74 13.58 -4.18
N ALA A 97 -6.43 13.22 -5.24
CA ALA A 97 -7.12 14.19 -6.11
C ALA A 97 -8.55 14.53 -5.64
N PHE A 98 -9.07 13.80 -4.66
CA PHE A 98 -10.45 13.98 -4.20
C PHE A 98 -10.55 15.10 -3.18
N THR A 99 -11.39 16.08 -3.50
CA THR A 99 -11.62 17.29 -2.71
C THR A 99 -12.84 17.13 -1.79
N GLU A 100 -13.06 18.10 -0.90
CA GLU A 100 -14.27 18.20 -0.09
C GLU A 100 -15.54 18.18 -0.96
N ALA A 101 -15.58 18.99 -2.03
CA ALA A 101 -16.72 19.06 -2.95
C ALA A 101 -17.02 17.72 -3.62
N TYR A 102 -15.98 16.90 -3.89
CA TYR A 102 -16.14 15.55 -4.37
C TYR A 102 -16.86 14.67 -3.33
N ILE A 103 -16.37 14.69 -2.10
CA ILE A 103 -16.95 13.90 -1.00
C ILE A 103 -18.39 14.35 -0.70
N ASP A 104 -18.67 15.65 -0.72
CA ASP A 104 -20.02 16.21 -0.53
C ASP A 104 -20.98 15.70 -1.62
N THR A 105 -20.51 15.58 -2.86
CA THR A 105 -21.30 15.00 -3.97
C THR A 105 -21.62 13.53 -3.71
N LEU A 106 -20.65 12.74 -3.22
CA LEU A 106 -20.90 11.35 -2.83
C LEU A 106 -21.90 11.25 -1.67
N ALA A 107 -21.70 12.03 -0.61
CA ALA A 107 -22.58 12.07 0.56
C ALA A 107 -24.03 12.40 0.17
N SER A 108 -24.21 13.38 -0.74
CA SER A 108 -25.52 13.78 -1.25
C SER A 108 -26.24 12.67 -2.04
N SER A 109 -25.52 11.61 -2.44
CA SER A 109 -26.12 10.45 -3.12
C SER A 109 -26.93 9.55 -2.19
N GLY A 110 -26.72 9.61 -0.89
CA GLY A 110 -27.26 8.71 0.13
C GLY A 110 -26.61 7.32 0.13
N ILE A 111 -25.54 7.11 -0.61
CA ILE A 111 -24.78 5.84 -0.57
C ILE A 111 -23.65 5.99 0.47
N PRO A 112 -23.58 5.12 1.49
CA PRO A 112 -22.54 5.15 2.48
C PRO A 112 -21.14 5.20 1.86
N THR A 113 -20.30 6.09 2.39
CA THR A 113 -18.97 6.38 1.82
C THR A 113 -17.86 6.15 2.85
N LEU A 114 -16.85 5.39 2.45
CA LEU A 114 -15.60 5.22 3.18
C LEU A 114 -14.47 5.94 2.44
N VAL A 115 -13.79 6.83 3.13
CA VAL A 115 -12.63 7.56 2.59
C VAL A 115 -11.35 7.02 3.22
N ILE A 116 -10.40 6.57 2.38
CA ILE A 116 -9.04 6.24 2.81
C ILE A 116 -8.20 7.49 2.62
N ASP A 117 -7.64 8.01 3.71
CA ASP A 117 -6.86 9.23 3.71
C ASP A 117 -5.60 9.09 4.55
N ASP A 118 -4.47 9.52 4.02
CA ASP A 118 -3.16 9.41 4.67
C ASP A 118 -2.74 10.69 5.41
N LEU A 119 -3.36 11.83 5.11
CA LEU A 119 -2.79 13.14 5.42
C LEU A 119 -3.65 14.03 6.32
N GLY A 120 -4.97 13.81 6.36
CA GLY A 120 -5.89 14.67 7.12
C GLY A 120 -5.92 16.12 6.61
N LYS A 121 -5.79 16.35 5.29
CA LYS A 121 -5.64 17.70 4.73
C LYS A 121 -6.93 18.39 4.33
N LEU A 122 -8.03 17.66 4.26
CA LEU A 122 -9.32 18.24 3.89
C LEU A 122 -9.90 19.04 5.03
N SER A 123 -10.57 20.15 4.72
CA SER A 123 -11.20 21.02 5.70
C SER A 123 -12.40 20.37 6.38
N HIS A 124 -13.08 19.42 5.73
CA HIS A 124 -14.12 18.57 6.30
C HIS A 124 -14.23 17.23 5.57
N TYR A 125 -14.89 16.26 6.20
CA TYR A 125 -15.13 14.91 5.67
C TYR A 125 -16.60 14.56 5.84
N ALA A 126 -17.40 14.72 4.78
CA ALA A 126 -18.80 14.33 4.73
C ALA A 126 -18.92 12.86 4.31
N CYS A 127 -18.49 11.94 5.15
CA CYS A 127 -18.51 10.51 4.89
C CYS A 127 -18.82 9.73 6.16
N ASP A 128 -19.09 8.43 6.04
CA ASP A 128 -19.47 7.57 7.16
C ASP A 128 -18.26 6.98 7.88
N ILE A 129 -17.21 6.70 7.12
CA ILE A 129 -15.96 6.15 7.68
C ILE A 129 -14.77 6.87 7.06
N VAL A 130 -13.83 7.29 7.90
CA VAL A 130 -12.47 7.69 7.48
C VAL A 130 -11.49 6.63 7.98
N VAL A 131 -10.66 6.10 7.07
CA VAL A 131 -9.57 5.18 7.39
C VAL A 131 -8.24 5.87 7.16
N ASN A 132 -7.43 6.01 8.20
CA ASN A 132 -6.02 6.34 8.07
C ASN A 132 -5.21 5.25 8.77
N GLN A 133 -4.64 4.36 8.00
CA GLN A 133 -3.90 3.19 8.49
C GLN A 133 -2.44 3.49 8.90
N ASN A 134 -2.00 4.75 8.81
CA ASN A 134 -0.62 5.12 9.07
C ASN A 134 -0.32 5.27 10.55
N LEU A 135 0.96 5.12 10.91
CA LEU A 135 1.46 5.20 12.29
C LEU A 135 1.26 6.59 12.92
N HIS A 136 1.21 7.63 12.10
CA HIS A 136 1.00 9.01 12.55
C HIS A 136 -0.49 9.43 12.63
N ALA A 137 -1.40 8.50 12.30
CA ALA A 137 -2.82 8.80 12.26
C ALA A 137 -3.37 9.07 13.67
N GLU A 138 -3.90 10.27 13.87
CA GLU A 138 -4.49 10.70 15.13
C GLU A 138 -5.76 11.53 14.91
N ARG A 139 -6.62 11.60 15.92
CA ARG A 139 -7.88 12.34 15.85
C ARG A 139 -7.69 13.81 15.49
N ALA A 140 -6.61 14.42 15.90
CA ALA A 140 -6.31 15.83 15.65
C ALA A 140 -6.18 16.18 14.16
N LEU A 141 -5.88 15.19 13.29
CA LEU A 141 -5.85 15.36 11.83
C LEU A 141 -7.25 15.55 11.22
N TYR A 142 -8.33 15.24 11.97
CA TYR A 142 -9.70 15.21 11.47
C TYR A 142 -10.65 16.07 12.34
N PRO A 143 -10.40 17.39 12.46
CA PRO A 143 -11.16 18.24 13.37
C PRO A 143 -12.65 18.38 12.97
N ASN A 144 -12.93 18.36 11.67
CA ASN A 144 -14.25 18.61 11.08
C ASN A 144 -14.82 17.38 10.36
N VAL A 145 -14.70 16.22 10.97
CA VAL A 145 -15.39 15.02 10.48
C VAL A 145 -16.84 15.03 10.97
N ALA A 146 -17.76 14.51 10.16
CA ALA A 146 -19.17 14.40 10.56
C ALA A 146 -19.30 13.69 11.94
N PRO A 147 -20.17 14.16 12.85
CA PRO A 147 -20.30 13.57 14.19
C PRO A 147 -20.68 12.08 14.18
N SER A 148 -21.39 11.62 13.15
CA SER A 148 -21.76 10.22 12.94
C SER A 148 -20.66 9.38 12.30
N ALA A 149 -19.60 10.00 11.76
CA ALA A 149 -18.56 9.29 11.07
C ALA A 149 -17.62 8.54 12.03
N HIS A 150 -17.22 7.34 11.61
CA HIS A 150 -16.27 6.53 12.34
C HIS A 150 -14.84 6.83 11.86
N LEU A 151 -13.94 7.16 12.79
CA LEU A 151 -12.50 7.30 12.51
C LEU A 151 -11.78 6.01 12.85
N LEU A 152 -11.23 5.36 11.83
CA LEU A 152 -10.44 4.13 11.94
C LEU A 152 -8.96 4.49 11.75
N LEU A 153 -8.27 4.80 12.85
CA LEU A 153 -6.94 5.39 12.85
C LEU A 153 -5.86 4.43 13.36
N GLY A 154 -4.71 4.46 12.72
CA GLY A 154 -3.49 3.75 13.11
C GLY A 154 -3.33 2.39 12.44
N THR A 155 -2.17 1.79 12.67
CA THR A 155 -1.69 0.57 12.00
C THR A 155 -2.53 -0.67 12.28
N ARG A 156 -3.36 -0.67 13.33
CA ARG A 156 -4.34 -1.73 13.57
C ARG A 156 -5.36 -1.91 12.44
N TYR A 157 -5.52 -0.91 11.58
CA TYR A 157 -6.37 -0.92 10.38
C TYR A 157 -5.57 -1.13 9.10
N MET A 158 -4.30 -1.54 9.21
CA MET A 158 -3.45 -1.80 8.06
C MET A 158 -4.03 -2.94 7.21
N MET A 159 -4.31 -2.62 5.96
CA MET A 159 -4.85 -3.55 4.98
C MET A 159 -3.71 -4.32 4.32
N LEU A 160 -3.68 -5.63 4.52
CA LEU A 160 -2.75 -6.53 3.84
C LEU A 160 -3.51 -7.43 2.87
N ARG A 161 -2.95 -7.64 1.68
CA ARG A 161 -3.51 -8.50 0.64
C ARG A 161 -3.57 -9.95 1.11
N ARG A 162 -4.52 -10.70 0.53
CA ARG A 162 -4.81 -12.10 0.91
C ARG A 162 -3.58 -13.01 0.88
N GLU A 163 -2.65 -12.79 -0.02
CA GLU A 163 -1.42 -13.58 -0.13
C GLU A 163 -0.55 -13.52 1.15
N PHE A 164 -0.69 -12.46 1.97
CA PHE A 164 0.01 -12.34 3.25
C PHE A 164 -0.68 -13.11 4.39
N TRP A 165 -1.99 -13.35 4.32
CA TRP A 165 -2.76 -13.93 5.44
C TRP A 165 -2.31 -15.32 5.85
N ARG A 166 -1.80 -16.13 4.92
CA ARG A 166 -1.24 -17.47 5.20
C ARG A 166 0.00 -17.43 6.12
N TYR A 167 0.60 -16.27 6.31
CA TYR A 167 1.77 -16.08 7.17
C TYR A 167 1.45 -15.41 8.51
N ARG A 168 0.17 -15.26 8.87
CA ARG A 168 -0.30 -14.56 10.08
C ARG A 168 0.37 -15.05 11.35
N ASP A 169 0.59 -16.36 11.49
CA ASP A 169 1.17 -16.99 12.68
C ASP A 169 2.59 -17.55 12.41
N ALA A 170 3.14 -17.27 11.26
CA ALA A 170 4.43 -17.82 10.84
C ALA A 170 5.56 -16.85 11.16
N ARG A 171 6.25 -17.07 12.30
CA ARG A 171 7.50 -16.34 12.54
C ARG A 171 8.53 -16.64 11.46
N ARG A 172 9.18 -15.58 11.00
CA ARG A 172 10.28 -15.70 10.03
C ARG A 172 11.47 -16.39 10.71
N ALA A 173 11.94 -17.50 10.14
CA ALA A 173 13.18 -18.14 10.58
C ALA A 173 14.38 -17.29 10.16
N ALA A 174 15.40 -17.21 11.01
CA ALA A 174 16.68 -16.62 10.62
C ALA A 174 17.29 -17.45 9.48
N ARG A 175 17.71 -16.78 8.41
CA ARG A 175 18.41 -17.45 7.31
C ARG A 175 19.87 -17.73 7.69
N THR A 176 20.39 -18.81 7.15
CA THR A 176 21.82 -19.16 7.18
C THR A 176 22.35 -19.14 5.74
N GLY A 177 23.60 -18.80 5.56
CA GLY A 177 24.24 -18.73 4.24
C GLY A 177 24.47 -17.28 3.77
N THR A 178 24.58 -17.10 2.45
CA THR A 178 24.83 -15.80 1.82
C THR A 178 23.70 -14.81 2.14
N PRO A 179 24.00 -13.63 2.71
CA PRO A 179 23.00 -12.60 2.98
C PRO A 179 22.31 -12.17 1.69
N ARG A 180 20.99 -12.05 1.73
CA ARG A 180 20.16 -11.68 0.58
C ARG A 180 19.39 -10.40 0.83
N VAL A 181 19.56 -9.41 -0.05
CA VAL A 181 18.96 -8.07 0.05
C VAL A 181 17.82 -7.95 -0.95
N LEU A 182 16.63 -7.59 -0.47
CA LEU A 182 15.51 -7.17 -1.33
C LEU A 182 15.62 -5.67 -1.61
N VAL A 183 15.44 -5.28 -2.87
CA VAL A 183 15.25 -3.86 -3.25
C VAL A 183 13.86 -3.69 -3.84
N SER A 184 13.06 -2.75 -3.30
CA SER A 184 11.71 -2.46 -3.80
C SER A 184 11.41 -0.95 -3.70
N MET A 185 11.35 -0.29 -4.85
CA MET A 185 11.11 1.17 -4.96
C MET A 185 9.67 1.49 -5.37
N GLY A 186 8.74 0.56 -5.09
CA GLY A 186 7.32 0.74 -5.43
C GLY A 186 6.97 0.40 -6.88
N GLY A 187 5.74 0.79 -7.29
CA GLY A 187 5.14 0.35 -8.56
C GLY A 187 5.70 1.01 -9.81
N SER A 188 6.12 2.26 -9.73
CA SER A 188 6.53 3.08 -10.90
C SER A 188 7.96 3.58 -10.83
N ASP A 189 8.49 3.89 -9.64
CA ASP A 189 9.82 4.44 -9.41
C ASP A 189 10.21 5.54 -10.43
N PRO A 190 9.49 6.66 -10.48
CA PRO A 190 9.65 7.66 -11.55
C PRO A 190 11.03 8.33 -11.53
N GLN A 191 11.69 8.38 -10.36
CA GLN A 191 12.99 9.02 -10.16
C GLN A 191 14.18 8.05 -10.27
N ASP A 192 13.91 6.77 -10.64
CA ASP A 192 14.94 5.75 -10.88
C ASP A 192 15.82 5.44 -9.66
N HIS A 193 15.22 5.34 -8.48
CA HIS A 193 15.94 4.97 -7.26
C HIS A 193 16.42 3.51 -7.30
N ALA A 194 15.78 2.64 -8.09
CA ALA A 194 16.23 1.27 -8.30
C ALA A 194 17.64 1.22 -8.92
N SER A 195 17.94 2.06 -9.93
CA SER A 195 19.30 2.17 -10.49
C SER A 195 20.32 2.61 -9.45
N ARG A 196 19.94 3.55 -8.58
CA ARG A 196 20.80 4.04 -7.49
C ARG A 196 21.08 2.95 -6.45
N ALA A 197 20.05 2.13 -6.13
CA ALA A 197 20.23 0.98 -5.24
C ALA A 197 21.14 -0.08 -5.85
N ILE A 198 21.01 -0.37 -7.16
CA ILE A 198 21.94 -1.26 -7.89
C ILE A 198 23.38 -0.72 -7.79
N GLU A 199 23.58 0.58 -7.99
CA GLU A 199 24.90 1.19 -7.85
C GLU A 199 25.49 1.05 -6.45
N ALA A 200 24.66 1.15 -5.42
CA ALA A 200 25.10 0.90 -4.03
C ALA A 200 25.50 -0.57 -3.82
N LEU A 201 24.75 -1.52 -4.42
CA LEU A 201 25.06 -2.95 -4.36
C LEU A 201 26.35 -3.29 -5.12
N GLU A 202 26.61 -2.66 -6.27
CA GLU A 202 27.86 -2.80 -7.02
C GLU A 202 29.10 -2.44 -6.17
N ARG A 203 29.00 -1.45 -5.29
CA ARG A 203 30.07 -1.10 -4.34
C ARG A 203 30.31 -2.15 -3.25
N LEU A 204 29.36 -3.07 -3.10
CA LEU A 204 29.46 -4.20 -2.17
C LEU A 204 29.82 -5.51 -2.87
N SER A 205 30.17 -5.46 -4.17
CA SER A 205 30.66 -6.62 -4.91
C SER A 205 31.86 -7.25 -4.19
N GLY A 206 31.91 -8.60 -4.16
CA GLY A 206 32.97 -9.34 -3.45
C GLY A 206 32.74 -9.49 -1.94
N ARG A 207 31.68 -8.89 -1.34
CA ARG A 207 31.35 -9.11 0.08
C ARG A 207 30.47 -10.36 0.33
N GLY A 208 30.21 -11.16 -0.69
CA GLY A 208 29.42 -12.38 -0.56
C GLY A 208 27.97 -12.07 -0.15
N LEU A 209 27.29 -11.19 -0.89
CA LEU A 209 25.86 -10.92 -0.74
C LEU A 209 25.14 -11.09 -2.07
N GLU A 210 23.90 -11.53 -2.02
CA GLU A 210 22.95 -11.60 -3.13
C GLU A 210 21.95 -10.47 -3.04
N ALA A 211 21.45 -9.99 -4.16
CA ALA A 211 20.38 -9.00 -4.19
C ALA A 211 19.27 -9.36 -5.17
N VAL A 212 18.04 -9.07 -4.78
CA VAL A 212 16.85 -9.19 -5.63
C VAL A 212 16.21 -7.83 -5.75
N VAL A 213 16.19 -7.30 -6.97
CA VAL A 213 15.55 -6.01 -7.28
C VAL A 213 14.18 -6.28 -7.88
N VAL A 214 13.12 -5.91 -7.16
CA VAL A 214 11.74 -6.04 -7.65
C VAL A 214 11.36 -4.74 -8.36
N VAL A 215 11.05 -4.88 -9.65
CA VAL A 215 10.60 -3.79 -10.51
C VAL A 215 9.08 -3.88 -10.65
N GLY A 216 8.40 -2.82 -10.27
CA GLY A 216 6.92 -2.77 -10.30
C GLY A 216 6.36 -2.72 -11.73
N ALA A 217 5.08 -3.09 -11.86
CA ALA A 217 4.39 -3.21 -13.15
C ALA A 217 4.33 -1.91 -13.98
N ALA A 218 4.41 -0.75 -13.34
CA ALA A 218 4.34 0.56 -13.99
C ALA A 218 5.72 1.19 -14.25
N ASN A 219 6.81 0.50 -13.89
CA ASN A 219 8.17 1.03 -14.09
C ASN A 219 8.62 0.84 -15.56
N PRO A 220 8.91 1.93 -16.29
CA PRO A 220 9.31 1.85 -17.71
C PRO A 220 10.77 1.39 -17.92
N ARG A 221 11.57 1.24 -16.84
CA ARG A 221 13.02 0.99 -16.94
C ARG A 221 13.43 -0.48 -16.78
N LEU A 222 12.49 -1.42 -16.85
CA LEU A 222 12.75 -2.85 -16.62
C LEU A 222 13.96 -3.37 -17.40
N ASP A 223 14.00 -3.12 -18.71
CA ASP A 223 15.08 -3.65 -19.56
C ASP A 223 16.43 -2.98 -19.26
N THR A 224 16.42 -1.71 -18.89
CA THR A 224 17.63 -1.00 -18.46
C THR A 224 18.18 -1.57 -17.16
N LEU A 225 17.31 -1.82 -16.18
CA LEU A 225 17.70 -2.40 -14.88
C LEU A 225 18.20 -3.84 -15.04
N ARG A 226 17.56 -4.65 -15.89
CA ARG A 226 18.01 -6.01 -16.21
C ARG A 226 19.40 -6.02 -16.84
N ARG A 227 19.62 -5.17 -17.85
CA ARG A 227 20.93 -5.05 -18.50
C ARG A 227 22.01 -4.65 -17.50
N ARG A 228 21.74 -3.62 -16.68
CA ARG A 228 22.69 -3.18 -15.64
C ARG A 228 23.00 -4.29 -14.64
N ALA A 229 22.03 -5.04 -14.20
CA ALA A 229 22.24 -6.18 -13.30
C ALA A 229 23.12 -7.26 -13.94
N LEU A 230 22.93 -7.56 -15.24
CA LEU A 230 23.74 -8.53 -15.98
C LEU A 230 25.19 -8.06 -16.18
N GLU A 231 25.42 -6.76 -16.33
CA GLU A 231 26.75 -6.16 -16.51
C GLU A 231 27.48 -5.94 -15.16
N SER A 232 26.76 -6.05 -14.04
CA SER A 232 27.28 -5.83 -12.70
C SER A 232 28.18 -6.96 -12.22
N ALA A 233 29.23 -6.60 -11.48
CA ALA A 233 30.05 -7.57 -10.75
C ALA A 233 29.40 -8.06 -9.44
N ALA A 234 28.29 -7.46 -9.00
CA ALA A 234 27.50 -7.89 -7.87
C ALA A 234 26.48 -8.95 -8.30
N ASP A 235 26.14 -9.88 -7.41
CA ASP A 235 25.11 -10.89 -7.65
C ASP A 235 23.71 -10.28 -7.50
N ILE A 236 23.15 -9.82 -8.62
CA ILE A 236 21.87 -9.10 -8.68
C ILE A 236 20.90 -9.80 -9.63
N THR A 237 19.76 -10.21 -9.10
CA THR A 237 18.62 -10.71 -9.88
C THR A 237 17.54 -9.63 -9.98
N VAL A 238 17.04 -9.35 -11.19
CA VAL A 238 15.92 -8.43 -11.41
C VAL A 238 14.64 -9.20 -11.69
N LEU A 239 13.66 -9.06 -10.81
CA LEU A 239 12.32 -9.63 -10.95
C LEU A 239 11.31 -8.54 -11.33
N HIS A 240 10.33 -8.88 -12.16
CA HIS A 240 9.30 -7.96 -12.61
C HIS A 240 7.91 -8.42 -12.14
N ASN A 241 7.17 -7.51 -11.53
CA ASN A 241 5.79 -7.74 -11.13
C ASN A 241 5.58 -9.07 -10.36
N VAL A 242 6.31 -9.22 -9.25
CA VAL A 242 6.27 -10.43 -8.43
C VAL A 242 4.86 -10.65 -7.87
N GLU A 243 4.27 -11.80 -8.14
CA GLU A 243 2.93 -12.16 -7.68
C GLU A 243 2.92 -12.61 -6.22
N ASP A 244 3.92 -13.39 -5.81
CA ASP A 244 4.05 -13.89 -4.43
C ASP A 244 5.15 -13.13 -3.66
N MET A 245 4.87 -11.88 -3.34
CA MET A 245 5.78 -11.05 -2.53
C MET A 245 6.06 -11.64 -1.15
N PRO A 246 5.08 -12.21 -0.40
CA PRO A 246 5.37 -12.83 0.89
C PRO A 246 6.40 -13.97 0.80
N ALA A 247 6.33 -14.83 -0.22
CA ALA A 247 7.32 -15.89 -0.41
C ALA A 247 8.73 -15.31 -0.62
N LEU A 248 8.86 -14.30 -1.48
CA LEU A 248 10.14 -13.61 -1.68
C LEU A 248 10.64 -12.93 -0.40
N MET A 249 9.76 -12.26 0.37
CA MET A 249 10.12 -11.60 1.63
C MET A 249 10.63 -12.58 2.69
N ARG A 250 10.24 -13.84 2.64
CA ARG A 250 10.78 -14.88 3.54
C ARG A 250 12.19 -15.31 3.17
N GLU A 251 12.59 -15.12 1.94
CA GLU A 251 13.89 -15.53 1.42
C GLU A 251 14.97 -14.45 1.48
N VAL A 252 14.70 -13.30 2.09
CA VAL A 252 15.66 -12.19 2.16
C VAL A 252 16.04 -11.88 3.61
N ASP A 253 17.20 -11.33 3.86
CA ASP A 253 17.68 -11.00 5.21
C ASP A 253 17.35 -9.56 5.61
N LEU A 254 17.21 -8.68 4.64
CA LEU A 254 16.81 -7.28 4.82
C LEU A 254 16.22 -6.72 3.52
N ALA A 255 15.52 -5.61 3.63
CA ALA A 255 14.97 -4.89 2.49
C ALA A 255 15.47 -3.43 2.45
N VAL A 256 15.76 -2.95 1.24
CA VAL A 256 15.93 -1.53 0.90
C VAL A 256 14.69 -1.11 0.14
N ALA A 257 13.92 -0.18 0.68
CA ALA A 257 12.63 0.17 0.10
C ALA A 257 12.30 1.67 0.20
N ALA A 258 11.48 2.15 -0.74
CA ALA A 258 10.76 3.39 -0.55
C ALA A 258 9.74 3.23 0.59
N ALA A 259 9.54 4.29 1.38
CA ALA A 259 8.70 4.25 2.57
C ALA A 259 7.18 4.33 2.24
N GLY A 260 6.74 3.59 1.22
CA GLY A 260 5.35 3.44 0.81
C GLY A 260 4.63 2.28 1.51
N THR A 261 3.55 1.77 0.90
CA THR A 261 2.72 0.69 1.48
C THR A 261 3.46 -0.61 1.72
N THR A 262 4.50 -0.92 0.95
CA THR A 262 5.37 -2.11 1.10
C THR A 262 6.03 -2.20 2.48
N VAL A 263 6.22 -1.07 3.16
CA VAL A 263 6.76 -1.01 4.53
C VAL A 263 5.96 -1.89 5.48
N TRP A 264 4.64 -1.88 5.35
CA TRP A 264 3.75 -2.64 6.23
C TRP A 264 3.73 -4.13 5.92
N GLU A 265 3.93 -4.47 4.64
CA GLU A 265 4.13 -5.86 4.21
C GLU A 265 5.44 -6.42 4.79
N LEU A 266 6.53 -5.64 4.69
CA LEU A 266 7.82 -5.98 5.29
C LEU A 266 7.75 -6.10 6.82
N ALA A 267 7.06 -5.15 7.48
CA ALA A 267 6.84 -5.19 8.93
C ALA A 267 6.10 -6.47 9.35
N TYR A 268 4.99 -6.78 8.67
CA TYR A 268 4.21 -7.99 8.92
C TYR A 268 5.01 -9.28 8.72
N MET A 269 5.85 -9.31 7.68
CA MET A 269 6.71 -10.46 7.37
C MET A 269 7.97 -10.53 8.26
N GLY A 270 8.19 -9.55 9.15
CA GLY A 270 9.37 -9.49 10.02
C GLY A 270 10.67 -9.31 9.24
N VAL A 271 10.65 -8.54 8.15
CA VAL A 271 11.84 -8.22 7.35
C VAL A 271 12.45 -6.93 7.85
N PRO A 272 13.72 -6.90 8.28
CA PRO A 272 14.41 -5.67 8.67
C PRO A 272 14.47 -4.69 7.50
N MET A 273 14.25 -3.40 7.75
CA MET A 273 14.09 -2.40 6.70
C MET A 273 15.12 -1.29 6.76
N LEU A 274 15.69 -0.98 5.60
CA LEU A 274 16.40 0.25 5.28
C LEU A 274 15.49 1.07 4.38
N LEU A 275 15.00 2.20 4.86
CA LEU A 275 14.02 3.01 4.17
C LEU A 275 14.60 4.34 3.70
N GLY A 276 14.22 4.78 2.51
CA GLY A 276 14.35 6.15 2.05
C GLY A 276 12.97 6.70 1.64
N SER A 277 12.82 8.02 1.64
CA SER A 277 11.63 8.68 1.15
C SER A 277 11.80 9.17 -0.29
N THR A 278 10.70 9.27 -1.01
CA THR A 278 10.62 9.84 -2.36
C THR A 278 9.60 10.99 -2.43
N VAL A 279 8.67 11.02 -1.47
CA VAL A 279 7.65 12.05 -1.30
C VAL A 279 7.44 12.37 0.17
N GLU A 280 6.79 13.50 0.47
CA GLU A 280 6.60 14.00 1.85
C GLU A 280 5.87 13.00 2.76
N ALA A 281 4.81 12.34 2.28
CA ALA A 281 4.08 11.36 3.07
C ALA A 281 4.96 10.18 3.51
N GLU A 282 5.85 9.72 2.64
CA GLU A 282 6.83 8.68 2.94
C GLU A 282 7.87 9.16 3.96
N ARG A 283 8.27 10.43 3.91
CA ARG A 283 9.20 11.03 4.86
C ARG A 283 8.61 11.02 6.28
N VAL A 284 7.35 11.43 6.42
CA VAL A 284 6.64 11.40 7.72
C VAL A 284 6.59 9.97 8.27
N LEU A 285 6.21 9.00 7.44
CA LEU A 285 6.14 7.59 7.82
C LEU A 285 7.52 7.07 8.27
N ALA A 286 8.55 7.26 7.45
CA ALA A 286 9.89 6.74 7.73
C ALA A 286 10.48 7.33 9.01
N HIS A 287 10.30 8.63 9.27
CA HIS A 287 10.72 9.26 10.52
C HIS A 287 10.02 8.65 11.75
N ARG A 288 8.70 8.47 11.68
CA ARG A 288 7.94 7.87 12.78
C ARG A 288 8.38 6.41 13.02
N LEU A 289 8.53 5.64 11.97
CA LEU A 289 8.93 4.23 12.09
C LEU A 289 10.38 4.10 12.61
N ALA A 290 11.28 4.99 12.22
CA ALA A 290 12.63 5.04 12.76
C ALA A 290 12.66 5.43 14.25
N HIS A 291 11.78 6.33 14.68
CA HIS A 291 11.58 6.68 16.09
C HIS A 291 11.12 5.45 16.92
N GLU A 292 10.22 4.65 16.36
CA GLU A 292 9.77 3.37 16.95
C GLU A 292 10.82 2.24 16.79
N LYS A 293 12.00 2.54 16.26
CA LYS A 293 13.08 1.57 15.99
C LYS A 293 12.68 0.43 15.04
N GLY A 294 11.68 0.66 14.20
CA GLY A 294 11.20 -0.32 13.23
C GLY A 294 11.96 -0.31 11.91
N CYS A 295 12.82 0.67 11.65
CA CYS A 295 13.65 0.75 10.45
C CYS A 295 14.93 1.55 10.68
N VAL A 296 15.87 1.44 9.74
CA VAL A 296 16.91 2.45 9.51
C VAL A 296 16.43 3.39 8.42
N TYR A 297 16.37 4.68 8.69
CA TYR A 297 15.99 5.70 7.72
C TYR A 297 17.24 6.41 7.20
N VAL A 298 17.44 6.45 5.88
CA VAL A 298 18.63 7.06 5.23
C VAL A 298 18.38 8.46 4.68
N GLY A 299 17.20 9.03 4.94
CA GLY A 299 16.79 10.32 4.37
C GLY A 299 16.06 10.18 3.05
N ASP A 300 15.97 11.30 2.33
CA ASP A 300 15.41 11.29 0.97
C ASP A 300 16.36 10.52 0.03
N PHE A 301 15.79 9.61 -0.79
CA PHE A 301 16.60 8.87 -1.76
C PHE A 301 17.24 9.76 -2.82
N HIS A 302 16.66 10.93 -3.07
CA HIS A 302 17.26 11.90 -3.99
C HIS A 302 18.62 12.40 -3.47
N ASP A 303 18.73 12.62 -2.17
CA ASP A 303 19.92 13.17 -1.51
C ASP A 303 20.88 12.07 -1.03
N CYS A 304 20.42 10.83 -0.90
CA CYS A 304 21.22 9.70 -0.46
C CYS A 304 22.15 9.24 -1.57
N THR A 305 23.47 9.36 -1.36
CA THR A 305 24.45 8.87 -2.35
C THR A 305 24.53 7.34 -2.35
N PRO A 306 24.94 6.71 -3.48
CA PRO A 306 25.17 5.27 -3.52
C PRO A 306 26.18 4.78 -2.46
N GLU A 307 27.19 5.58 -2.10
CA GLU A 307 28.15 5.26 -1.04
C GLU A 307 27.50 5.25 0.35
N GLN A 308 26.60 6.20 0.63
CA GLN A 308 25.86 6.25 1.88
C GLN A 308 24.93 5.05 2.01
N LEU A 309 24.22 4.74 0.93
CA LEU A 309 23.32 3.59 0.86
C LEU A 309 24.09 2.27 1.02
N ALA A 310 25.23 2.11 0.33
CA ALA A 310 26.09 0.94 0.45
C ALA A 310 26.58 0.72 1.88
N ARG A 311 27.03 1.80 2.58
CA ARG A 311 27.43 1.72 3.98
C ARG A 311 26.29 1.29 4.89
N ALA A 312 25.08 1.81 4.67
CA ALA A 312 23.92 1.44 5.46
C ALA A 312 23.51 -0.02 5.25
N ILE A 313 23.55 -0.50 4.00
CA ILE A 313 23.32 -1.92 3.66
C ILE A 313 24.37 -2.80 4.35
N ALA A 314 25.66 -2.48 4.20
CA ALA A 314 26.76 -3.26 4.79
C ALA A 314 26.60 -3.38 6.33
N ARG A 315 26.27 -2.29 7.01
CA ARG A 315 26.01 -2.29 8.46
C ARG A 315 24.89 -3.25 8.83
N LEU A 316 23.76 -3.24 8.09
CA LEU A 316 22.66 -4.16 8.35
C LEU A 316 22.99 -5.60 8.01
N VAL A 317 23.80 -5.85 6.98
CA VAL A 317 24.29 -7.20 6.64
C VAL A 317 25.16 -7.76 7.78
N GLU A 318 26.05 -6.96 8.34
CA GLU A 318 27.02 -7.37 9.37
C GLU A 318 26.37 -7.51 10.77
N ASP A 319 25.34 -6.71 11.10
CA ASP A 319 24.73 -6.67 12.44
C ASP A 319 23.39 -7.44 12.50
N ALA A 320 23.47 -8.74 12.77
CA ALA A 320 22.30 -9.59 12.92
C ALA A 320 21.43 -9.23 14.15
N ALA A 321 22.00 -8.65 15.20
CA ALA A 321 21.25 -8.21 16.37
C ALA A 321 20.41 -6.97 16.04
N LEU A 322 20.99 -6.02 15.31
CA LEU A 322 20.27 -4.84 14.82
C LEU A 322 19.12 -5.27 13.91
N ARG A 323 19.36 -6.19 12.96
CA ARG A 323 18.29 -6.69 12.08
C ARG A 323 17.13 -7.26 12.88
N ARG A 324 17.39 -8.11 13.89
CA ARG A 324 16.32 -8.68 14.73
C ARG A 324 15.54 -7.61 15.47
N ASN A 325 16.23 -6.67 16.10
CA ASN A 325 15.58 -5.59 16.87
C ASN A 325 14.66 -4.73 15.99
N LEU A 326 15.10 -4.39 14.77
CA LEU A 326 14.29 -3.63 13.82
C LEU A 326 13.05 -4.42 13.36
N ALA A 327 13.24 -5.69 13.05
CA ALA A 327 12.15 -6.57 12.60
C ALA A 327 11.09 -6.77 13.71
N ASP A 328 11.53 -7.05 14.94
CA ASP A 328 10.63 -7.25 16.08
C ASP A 328 9.84 -5.97 16.40
N ALA A 329 10.51 -4.80 16.39
CA ALA A 329 9.85 -3.52 16.63
C ALA A 329 8.80 -3.17 15.54
N ALA A 330 9.10 -3.47 14.28
CA ALA A 330 8.16 -3.23 13.18
C ALA A 330 6.98 -4.22 13.20
N ALA A 331 7.23 -5.50 13.49
CA ALA A 331 6.20 -6.55 13.46
C ALA A 331 5.09 -6.34 14.49
N ILE A 332 5.38 -5.69 15.63
CA ILE A 332 4.37 -5.38 16.66
C ILE A 332 3.30 -4.42 16.13
N LEU A 333 3.63 -3.58 15.13
CA LEU A 333 2.75 -2.55 14.62
C LEU A 333 1.63 -3.09 13.71
N VAL A 334 1.77 -4.28 13.15
CA VAL A 334 0.85 -4.83 12.13
C VAL A 334 0.48 -6.28 12.44
N ASP A 335 -0.79 -6.53 12.78
CA ASP A 335 -1.29 -7.86 13.13
C ASP A 335 -2.04 -8.59 11.99
N GLY A 336 -2.13 -7.97 10.81
CA GLY A 336 -2.78 -8.52 9.63
C GLY A 336 -4.31 -8.61 9.70
N LYS A 337 -4.97 -7.97 10.67
CA LYS A 337 -6.43 -7.99 10.85
C LYS A 337 -7.10 -6.68 10.48
N GLY A 338 -6.37 -5.73 9.88
CA GLY A 338 -6.90 -4.40 9.57
C GLY A 338 -8.10 -4.44 8.63
N GLY A 339 -8.03 -5.22 7.55
CA GLY A 339 -9.14 -5.38 6.62
C GLY A 339 -10.41 -5.94 7.29
N GLU A 340 -10.27 -6.95 8.15
CA GLU A 340 -11.38 -7.53 8.93
C GLU A 340 -12.05 -6.48 9.83
N ARG A 341 -11.25 -5.62 10.50
CA ARG A 341 -11.78 -4.53 11.35
C ARG A 341 -12.52 -3.47 10.56
N ILE A 342 -12.01 -3.11 9.38
CA ILE A 342 -12.68 -2.15 8.49
C ILE A 342 -14.01 -2.73 8.01
N VAL A 343 -14.04 -3.97 7.55
CA VAL A 343 -15.28 -4.66 7.13
C VAL A 343 -16.30 -4.70 8.27
N SER A 344 -15.87 -5.01 9.48
CA SER A 344 -16.75 -5.02 10.67
C SER A 344 -17.33 -3.63 10.95
N ALA A 345 -16.55 -2.57 10.80
CA ALA A 345 -17.04 -1.19 10.97
C ALA A 345 -18.04 -0.80 9.86
N MET A 346 -17.81 -1.19 8.60
CA MET A 346 -18.74 -0.98 7.49
C MET A 346 -20.08 -1.69 7.74
N GLN A 347 -20.04 -2.91 8.27
CA GLN A 347 -21.25 -3.69 8.60
C GLN A 347 -22.04 -3.04 9.75
N ALA A 348 -21.36 -2.57 10.79
CA ALA A 348 -21.99 -1.89 11.92
C ALA A 348 -22.67 -0.58 11.51
N ALA A 349 -22.00 0.24 10.67
CA ALA A 349 -22.57 1.47 10.15
C ALA A 349 -23.84 1.20 9.31
N SER A 350 -23.82 0.19 8.42
CA SER A 350 -24.99 -0.18 7.63
C SER A 350 -26.18 -0.66 8.48
N GLN A 351 -25.94 -1.30 9.63
CA GLN A 351 -27.02 -1.74 10.54
C GLN A 351 -27.64 -0.58 11.30
N ALA A 352 -26.86 0.41 11.72
CA ALA A 352 -27.33 1.59 12.39
C ALA A 352 -28.33 2.41 11.53
N GLU A 353 -28.05 2.54 10.22
CA GLU A 353 -28.95 3.21 9.28
C GLU A 353 -30.31 2.52 9.16
N VAL A 354 -30.34 1.18 9.10
CA VAL A 354 -31.59 0.41 9.01
C VAL A 354 -32.46 0.60 10.28
N THR A 355 -31.80 0.70 11.44
CA THR A 355 -32.50 0.88 12.73
C THR A 355 -33.08 2.28 12.90
N HIS A 356 -32.47 3.31 12.29
CA HIS A 356 -32.96 4.69 12.36
C HIS A 356 -34.05 4.97 11.28
N ALA A 357 -34.13 4.15 10.24
CA ALA A 357 -35.13 4.28 9.17
C ALA A 357 -36.42 3.45 9.41
N ALA A 358 -36.44 2.59 10.41
CA ALA A 358 -37.59 1.78 10.86
C ALA A 358 -38.28 2.41 12.08
#